data_f3ae071f26634899622e64cd84a2383a
#
_entry.id   f3ae071f26634899622e64cd84a2383a
#
_cell.length_a   1.000
_cell.length_b   1.000
_cell.length_c   1.000
_cell.angle_alpha   90.00
_cell.angle_beta   90.00
_cell.angle_gamma   90.00
#
_symmetry.space_group_name_H-M   'P 1'
#
loop_
_entity.id
_entity.type
_entity.pdbx_description
1 polymer ?
#
loop_
_entity_poly.entity_id
_entity_poly.type
_entity_poly.pdbx_seq_one_letter_code
_entity_poly.pdbx_strand_id
1 'polypeptide(L)'
;KGGTSLSKAYGLIDRFSEDIDVTVFRDDLGHGASPEELAALSGKKRKAAIEAIQTDCQAYITGPLLAELSQLIAEDTGGEGLIEIDPDDGTGQTLLVWYPRVDGSDTGYVQAAVKIESGAKSALDPNSPQLIRPYISDDLDGIDLDVPDVRTIDAERTFCDKVVILHGLRN
;
A
#
# COMPACT_ATOMS: atom_id res chain seq x y z
N LYS A 1 -1.62 3.11 -4.59
CA LYS A 1 -2.37 2.52 -5.72
C LYS A 1 -3.75 2.07 -5.29
N GLY A 2 -4.52 1.46 -6.22
CA GLY A 2 -5.79 0.80 -5.91
C GLY A 2 -6.98 1.74 -5.68
N GLY A 3 -7.98 1.27 -4.92
CA GLY A 3 -9.20 2.03 -4.64
C GLY A 3 -8.94 3.32 -3.87
N THR A 4 -8.04 3.27 -2.91
CA THR A 4 -7.65 4.42 -2.10
C THR A 4 -7.05 5.54 -2.95
N SER A 5 -6.19 5.23 -3.94
CA SER A 5 -5.67 6.27 -4.84
C SER A 5 -6.75 6.87 -5.73
N LEU A 6 -7.68 6.06 -6.26
CA LEU A 6 -8.78 6.58 -7.08
C LEU A 6 -9.70 7.52 -6.31
N SER A 7 -9.94 7.27 -5.01
CA SER A 7 -10.77 8.15 -4.18
C SER A 7 -10.01 9.35 -3.64
N LYS A 8 -8.82 9.14 -3.06
CA LYS A 8 -8.11 10.18 -2.29
C LYS A 8 -7.21 11.08 -3.13
N ALA A 9 -6.57 10.52 -4.19
CA ALA A 9 -5.69 11.29 -5.05
C ALA A 9 -6.42 11.88 -6.26
N TYR A 10 -7.39 11.15 -6.82
CA TYR A 10 -8.03 11.52 -8.08
C TYR A 10 -9.51 11.91 -7.95
N GLY A 11 -10.16 11.67 -6.82
CA GLY A 11 -11.59 11.98 -6.63
C GLY A 11 -12.53 11.29 -7.61
N LEU A 12 -12.12 10.14 -8.18
CA LEU A 12 -12.87 9.46 -9.24
C LEU A 12 -13.92 8.48 -8.72
N ILE A 13 -13.81 8.08 -7.48
CA ILE A 13 -14.78 7.22 -6.82
C ILE A 13 -15.07 7.76 -5.41
N ASP A 14 -16.33 7.78 -5.05
CA ASP A 14 -16.80 8.24 -3.75
C ASP A 14 -17.16 7.04 -2.88
N ARG A 15 -16.13 6.34 -2.41
CA ARG A 15 -16.29 5.22 -1.50
C ARG A 15 -15.22 5.21 -0.43
N PHE A 16 -15.57 4.76 0.75
CA PHE A 16 -14.61 4.44 1.79
C PHE A 16 -13.72 3.26 1.37
N SER A 17 -12.44 3.33 1.67
CA SER A 17 -11.47 2.24 1.49
C SER A 17 -10.78 2.00 2.83
N GLU A 18 -10.84 0.77 3.31
CA GLU A 18 -10.26 0.36 4.60
C GLU A 18 -8.76 0.08 4.48
N ASP A 19 -8.32 -0.23 3.25
CA ASP A 19 -6.96 -0.67 2.97
C ASP A 19 -6.16 0.43 2.27
N ILE A 20 -4.87 0.47 2.57
CA ILE A 20 -3.88 1.29 1.87
C ILE A 20 -3.02 0.37 1.00
N ASP A 21 -3.19 0.47 -0.32
CA ASP A 21 -2.36 -0.27 -1.26
C ASP A 21 -1.05 0.47 -1.55
N VAL A 22 0.08 -0.07 -1.14
CA VAL A 22 1.41 0.48 -1.38
C VAL A 22 2.17 -0.37 -2.40
N THR A 23 3.00 0.27 -3.21
CA THR A 23 3.92 -0.46 -4.09
C THR A 23 5.34 -0.05 -3.77
N VAL A 24 6.16 -1.03 -3.41
CA VAL A 24 7.60 -0.84 -3.18
C VAL A 24 8.31 -0.79 -4.52
N PHE A 25 9.16 0.20 -4.71
CA PHE A 25 9.95 0.35 -5.93
C PHE A 25 11.02 -0.74 -6.00
N ARG A 26 11.06 -1.46 -7.11
CA ARG A 26 12.02 -2.56 -7.31
C ARG A 26 13.45 -2.07 -7.33
N ASP A 27 13.68 -0.88 -7.87
CA ASP A 27 15.00 -0.25 -7.95
C ASP A 27 15.58 0.00 -6.56
N ASP A 28 14.73 0.40 -5.59
CA ASP A 28 15.13 0.62 -4.20
C ASP A 28 15.51 -0.71 -3.50
N LEU A 29 15.02 -1.83 -4.04
CA LEU A 29 15.38 -3.18 -3.60
C LEU A 29 16.56 -3.78 -4.38
N GLY A 30 17.19 -3.01 -5.28
CA GLY A 30 18.30 -3.48 -6.13
C GLY A 30 17.85 -4.30 -7.36
N HIS A 31 16.58 -4.27 -7.73
CA HIS A 31 16.01 -5.00 -8.88
C HIS A 31 15.61 -4.04 -10.01
N GLY A 32 16.60 -3.39 -10.63
CA GLY A 32 16.39 -2.39 -11.68
C GLY A 32 16.04 -2.92 -13.07
N ALA A 33 15.74 -4.21 -13.23
CA ALA A 33 15.37 -4.77 -14.53
C ALA A 33 14.00 -4.23 -15.00
N SER A 34 13.96 -3.72 -16.23
CA SER A 34 12.72 -3.22 -16.84
C SER A 34 11.70 -4.37 -17.08
N PRO A 35 10.41 -4.05 -17.23
CA PRO A 35 9.40 -5.05 -17.60
C PRO A 35 9.75 -5.81 -18.88
N GLU A 36 10.35 -5.14 -19.87
CA GLU A 36 10.77 -5.71 -21.14
C GLU A 36 11.94 -6.69 -20.94
N GLU A 37 12.93 -6.32 -20.12
CA GLU A 37 14.06 -7.18 -19.77
C GLU A 37 13.59 -8.43 -19.03
N LEU A 38 12.66 -8.28 -18.08
CA LEU A 38 12.07 -9.42 -17.38
C LEU A 38 11.25 -10.31 -18.33
N ALA A 39 10.51 -9.73 -19.28
CA ALA A 39 9.76 -10.48 -20.27
C ALA A 39 10.64 -11.24 -21.24
N ALA A 40 11.85 -10.74 -21.56
CA ALA A 40 12.83 -11.38 -22.43
C ALA A 40 13.50 -12.60 -21.79
N LEU A 41 13.42 -12.76 -20.46
CA LEU A 41 13.98 -13.92 -19.77
C LEU A 41 13.22 -15.21 -20.11
N SER A 42 13.94 -16.35 -20.10
CA SER A 42 13.28 -17.66 -20.12
C SER A 42 12.32 -17.81 -18.94
N GLY A 43 11.26 -18.61 -19.08
CA GLY A 43 10.26 -18.80 -18.04
C GLY A 43 10.85 -19.14 -16.67
N LYS A 44 11.87 -19.99 -16.61
CA LYS A 44 12.57 -20.36 -15.35
C LYS A 44 13.30 -19.16 -14.74
N LYS A 45 14.07 -18.41 -15.56
CA LYS A 45 14.82 -17.24 -15.08
C LYS A 45 13.89 -16.12 -14.64
N ARG A 46 12.81 -15.87 -15.38
CA ARG A 46 11.79 -14.87 -15.02
C ARG A 46 11.11 -15.21 -13.70
N LYS A 47 10.75 -16.49 -13.50
CA LYS A 47 10.17 -16.93 -12.23
C LYS A 47 11.13 -16.69 -11.06
N ALA A 48 12.39 -17.08 -11.20
CA ALA A 48 13.41 -16.86 -10.17
C ALA A 48 13.62 -15.36 -9.87
N ALA A 49 13.65 -14.51 -10.90
CA ALA A 49 13.77 -13.06 -10.71
C ALA A 49 12.57 -12.47 -9.94
N ILE A 50 11.35 -12.91 -10.27
CA ILE A 50 10.13 -12.46 -9.56
C ILE A 50 10.13 -12.95 -8.11
N GLU A 51 10.56 -14.18 -7.86
CA GLU A 51 10.69 -14.74 -6.50
C GLU A 51 11.73 -13.97 -5.67
N ALA A 52 12.86 -13.58 -6.26
CA ALA A 52 13.86 -12.74 -5.60
C ALA A 52 13.29 -11.37 -5.23
N ILE A 53 12.61 -10.69 -6.17
CA ILE A 53 11.92 -9.40 -5.89
C ILE A 53 10.93 -9.55 -4.74
N GLN A 54 10.17 -10.64 -4.68
CA GLN A 54 9.20 -10.87 -3.59
C GLN A 54 9.88 -11.07 -2.25
N THR A 55 10.97 -11.85 -2.23
CA THR A 55 11.73 -12.13 -1.01
C THR A 55 12.34 -10.85 -0.44
N ASP A 56 12.96 -10.03 -1.28
CA ASP A 56 13.56 -8.77 -0.83
C ASP A 56 12.52 -7.73 -0.43
N CYS A 57 11.38 -7.70 -1.13
CA CYS A 57 10.24 -6.87 -0.74
C CYS A 57 9.69 -7.28 0.64
N GLN A 58 9.50 -8.57 0.88
CA GLN A 58 9.07 -9.08 2.18
C GLN A 58 10.07 -8.71 3.28
N ALA A 59 11.38 -8.90 3.03
CA ALA A 59 12.42 -8.56 4.00
C ALA A 59 12.41 -7.05 4.33
N TYR A 60 12.19 -6.18 3.35
CA TYR A 60 12.06 -4.76 3.56
C TYR A 60 10.81 -4.41 4.40
N ILE A 61 9.67 -4.99 4.09
CA ILE A 61 8.40 -4.70 4.80
C ILE A 61 8.47 -5.19 6.25
N THR A 62 8.95 -6.42 6.48
CA THR A 62 9.00 -7.02 7.82
C THR A 62 10.18 -6.55 8.67
N GLY A 63 11.12 -5.86 8.08
CA GLY A 63 12.31 -5.30 8.74
C GLY A 63 12.28 -3.78 8.79
N PRO A 64 12.98 -3.08 7.88
CA PRO A 64 13.14 -1.63 7.94
C PRO A 64 11.82 -0.85 8.00
N LEU A 65 10.86 -1.17 7.12
CA LEU A 65 9.59 -0.46 7.08
C LEU A 65 8.77 -0.63 8.37
N LEU A 66 8.66 -1.88 8.85
CA LEU A 66 7.96 -2.17 10.11
C LEU A 66 8.61 -1.44 11.29
N ALA A 67 9.93 -1.40 11.36
CA ALA A 67 10.65 -0.74 12.45
C ALA A 67 10.41 0.78 12.45
N GLU A 68 10.52 1.42 11.28
CA GLU A 68 10.30 2.86 11.11
C GLU A 68 8.85 3.25 11.43
N LEU A 69 7.87 2.54 10.88
CA LEU A 69 6.46 2.80 11.16
C LEU A 69 6.11 2.52 12.63
N SER A 70 6.71 1.51 13.26
CA SER A 70 6.50 1.24 14.69
C SER A 70 6.95 2.42 15.56
N GLN A 71 8.09 3.03 15.23
CA GLN A 71 8.57 4.20 15.92
C GLN A 71 7.63 5.39 15.73
N LEU A 72 7.26 5.71 14.50
CA LEU A 72 6.38 6.84 14.18
C LEU A 72 5.01 6.71 14.88
N ILE A 73 4.41 5.52 14.82
CA ILE A 73 3.12 5.27 15.46
C ILE A 73 3.20 5.39 16.98
N ALA A 74 4.27 4.88 17.59
CA ALA A 74 4.47 5.03 19.03
C ALA A 74 4.64 6.49 19.44
N GLU A 75 5.37 7.28 18.67
CA GLU A 75 5.56 8.72 18.89
C GLU A 75 4.23 9.48 18.76
N ASP A 76 3.49 9.26 17.69
CA ASP A 76 2.25 9.99 17.40
C ASP A 76 1.09 9.63 18.34
N THR A 77 1.06 8.39 18.84
CA THR A 77 -0.02 7.91 19.73
C THR A 77 0.35 7.88 21.19
N GLY A 78 1.54 8.38 21.57
CA GLY A 78 2.02 8.30 22.95
C GLY A 78 2.23 6.87 23.44
N GLY A 79 2.49 5.92 22.54
CA GLY A 79 2.73 4.50 22.83
C GLY A 79 1.46 3.64 22.87
N GLU A 80 0.28 4.20 22.59
CA GLU A 80 -0.98 3.44 22.60
C GLU A 80 -1.27 2.73 21.24
N GLY A 81 -0.65 3.18 20.14
CA GLY A 81 -0.75 2.54 18.84
C GLY A 81 0.24 1.39 18.69
N LEU A 82 -0.11 0.42 17.86
CA LEU A 82 0.70 -0.76 17.56
C LEU A 82 0.70 -1.02 16.06
N ILE A 83 1.81 -1.52 15.55
CA ILE A 83 1.89 -2.07 14.20
C ILE A 83 2.44 -3.49 14.24
N GLU A 84 1.86 -4.38 13.45
CA GLU A 84 2.29 -5.78 13.36
C GLU A 84 2.11 -6.33 11.95
N ILE A 85 2.76 -7.45 11.66
CA ILE A 85 2.53 -8.20 10.43
C ILE A 85 1.16 -8.88 10.53
N ASP A 86 0.33 -8.77 9.48
CA ASP A 86 -0.96 -9.44 9.42
C ASP A 86 -0.76 -10.97 9.50
N PRO A 87 -1.24 -11.63 10.57
CA PRO A 87 -1.06 -13.07 10.74
C PRO A 87 -1.81 -13.91 9.69
N ASP A 88 -2.81 -13.33 9.04
CA ASP A 88 -3.60 -13.99 8.00
C ASP A 88 -2.97 -13.85 6.60
N ASP A 89 -1.97 -12.96 6.45
CA ASP A 89 -1.22 -12.84 5.20
C ASP A 89 -0.01 -13.78 5.15
N GLY A 90 -0.19 -14.93 4.51
CA GLY A 90 0.89 -15.91 4.30
C GLY A 90 2.08 -15.40 3.47
N THR A 91 1.98 -14.22 2.85
CA THR A 91 3.09 -13.58 2.11
C THR A 91 3.96 -12.69 3.00
N GLY A 92 3.47 -12.28 4.17
CA GLY A 92 4.14 -11.36 5.08
C GLY A 92 4.38 -9.98 4.48
N GLN A 93 3.52 -9.53 3.57
CA GLN A 93 3.63 -8.23 2.91
C GLN A 93 2.54 -7.24 3.36
N THR A 94 1.75 -7.64 4.34
CA THR A 94 0.67 -6.83 4.91
C THR A 94 0.98 -6.46 6.35
N LEU A 95 0.80 -5.18 6.67
CA LEU A 95 0.92 -4.65 8.02
C LEU A 95 -0.44 -4.18 8.52
N LEU A 96 -0.71 -4.40 9.80
CA LEU A 96 -1.87 -3.90 10.53
C LEU A 96 -1.43 -2.79 11.47
N VAL A 97 -1.98 -1.60 11.29
CA VAL A 97 -1.75 -0.44 12.16
C VAL A 97 -2.95 -0.28 13.08
N TRP A 98 -2.78 -0.68 14.33
CA TRP A 98 -3.80 -0.54 15.36
C TRP A 98 -3.74 0.84 15.99
N TYR A 99 -4.85 1.56 15.99
CA TYR A 99 -4.95 2.88 16.60
C TYR A 99 -5.81 2.84 17.87
N PRO A 100 -5.54 3.74 18.86
CA PRO A 100 -6.29 3.78 20.09
C PRO A 100 -7.75 4.15 19.84
N ARG A 101 -8.67 3.49 20.54
CA ARG A 101 -10.11 3.79 20.50
C ARG A 101 -10.45 4.81 21.59
N VAL A 102 -11.21 5.85 21.23
CA VAL A 102 -11.59 6.91 22.15
C VAL A 102 -12.79 6.52 23.04
N ASP A 103 -13.67 5.66 22.57
CA ASP A 103 -14.98 5.42 23.19
C ASP A 103 -15.15 4.04 23.84
N GLY A 104 -14.16 3.15 23.74
CA GLY A 104 -14.23 1.81 24.33
C GLY A 104 -15.38 0.93 23.79
N SER A 105 -16.14 1.41 22.81
CA SER A 105 -17.22 0.65 22.20
C SER A 105 -16.65 -0.39 21.23
N ASP A 106 -16.78 -1.65 21.57
CA ASP A 106 -16.53 -2.76 20.64
C ASP A 106 -17.78 -2.95 19.78
N THR A 107 -17.84 -2.27 18.66
CA THR A 107 -18.97 -2.42 17.72
C THR A 107 -18.90 -3.73 16.93
N GLY A 108 -17.84 -4.51 17.10
CA GLY A 108 -17.67 -5.85 16.53
C GLY A 108 -17.53 -5.93 15.00
N TYR A 109 -17.87 -4.87 14.28
CA TYR A 109 -17.90 -4.85 12.82
C TYR A 109 -16.64 -4.21 12.20
N VAL A 110 -16.11 -3.14 12.80
CA VAL A 110 -14.93 -2.44 12.30
C VAL A 110 -13.77 -2.67 13.26
N GLN A 111 -12.71 -3.31 12.79
CA GLN A 111 -11.46 -3.39 13.53
C GLN A 111 -10.82 -2.01 13.63
N ALA A 112 -10.25 -1.67 14.81
CA ALA A 112 -9.51 -0.42 14.98
C ALA A 112 -8.11 -0.52 14.37
N ALA A 113 -8.04 -0.99 13.14
CA ALA A 113 -6.79 -1.18 12.40
C ALA A 113 -6.91 -0.67 10.99
N VAL A 114 -5.85 -0.03 10.50
CA VAL A 114 -5.65 0.26 9.09
C VAL A 114 -4.76 -0.82 8.50
N LYS A 115 -5.21 -1.42 7.40
CA LYS A 115 -4.47 -2.45 6.70
C LYS A 115 -3.60 -1.81 5.61
N ILE A 116 -2.29 -2.07 5.65
CA ILE A 116 -1.33 -1.62 4.63
C ILE A 116 -0.91 -2.84 3.82
N GLU A 117 -1.47 -2.99 2.62
CA GLU A 117 -1.10 -4.03 1.67
C GLU A 117 0.04 -3.56 0.79
N SER A 118 1.19 -4.21 0.88
CA SER A 118 2.41 -3.83 0.18
C SER A 118 2.82 -4.86 -0.86
N GLY A 119 3.65 -4.47 -1.81
CA GLY A 119 4.20 -5.41 -2.78
C GLY A 119 5.04 -4.74 -3.86
N ALA A 120 5.92 -5.50 -4.51
CA ALA A 120 6.82 -5.01 -5.57
C ALA A 120 6.54 -5.63 -6.96
N LYS A 121 5.47 -6.42 -7.11
CA LYS A 121 5.14 -7.10 -8.38
C LYS A 121 4.47 -6.19 -9.41
N SER A 122 3.70 -5.22 -8.95
CA SER A 122 2.94 -4.33 -9.85
C SER A 122 3.89 -3.47 -10.68
N ALA A 123 3.49 -3.16 -11.91
CA ALA A 123 4.16 -2.12 -12.66
C ALA A 123 3.90 -0.76 -11.99
N LEU A 124 4.93 0.07 -11.99
CA LEU A 124 4.94 1.34 -11.30
C LEU A 124 4.59 2.52 -12.21
N ASP A 125 4.68 2.32 -13.52
CA ASP A 125 4.49 3.37 -14.52
C ASP A 125 3.19 3.19 -15.32
N PRO A 126 2.56 4.29 -15.70
CA PRO A 126 2.88 5.67 -15.29
C PRO A 126 2.44 5.98 -13.85
N ASN A 127 3.19 6.87 -13.18
CA ASN A 127 2.88 7.41 -11.86
C ASN A 127 3.23 8.90 -11.79
N SER A 128 2.54 9.63 -10.94
CA SER A 128 2.77 11.07 -10.74
C SER A 128 2.62 11.45 -9.26
N PRO A 129 3.29 12.53 -8.81
CA PRO A 129 3.09 13.04 -7.47
C PRO A 129 1.68 13.63 -7.34
N GLN A 130 0.98 13.28 -6.26
CA GLN A 130 -0.37 13.74 -5.97
C GLN A 130 -0.45 14.31 -4.56
N LEU A 131 -1.35 15.27 -4.36
CA LEU A 131 -1.76 15.73 -3.05
C LEU A 131 -2.80 14.75 -2.48
N ILE A 132 -2.53 14.19 -1.31
CA ILE A 132 -3.49 13.33 -0.62
C ILE A 132 -4.14 14.11 0.51
N ARG A 133 -5.47 14.21 0.46
CA ARG A 133 -6.28 14.89 1.46
C ARG A 133 -7.19 13.89 2.17
N PRO A 134 -7.07 13.73 3.50
CA PRO A 134 -7.99 12.92 4.28
C PRO A 134 -9.42 13.52 4.28
N TYR A 135 -10.45 12.67 4.37
CA TYR A 135 -11.85 13.18 4.45
C TYR A 135 -12.09 14.06 5.66
N ILE A 136 -11.45 13.77 6.78
CA ILE A 136 -11.59 14.53 8.02
C ILE A 136 -11.04 15.96 7.92
N SER A 137 -10.21 16.26 6.91
CA SER A 137 -9.66 17.63 6.73
C SER A 137 -10.74 18.69 6.53
N ASP A 138 -11.91 18.30 6.03
CA ASP A 138 -13.02 19.23 5.82
C ASP A 138 -13.78 19.54 7.13
N ASP A 139 -13.62 18.70 8.16
CA ASP A 139 -14.29 18.83 9.45
C ASP A 139 -13.39 19.40 10.56
N LEU A 140 -12.08 19.55 10.29
CA LEU A 140 -11.08 20.03 11.26
C LEU A 140 -10.53 21.41 10.88
N ASP A 141 -11.15 22.46 11.42
CA ASP A 141 -10.69 23.83 11.21
C ASP A 141 -9.27 24.05 11.80
N GLY A 142 -8.37 24.58 10.96
CA GLY A 142 -7.04 25.00 11.40
C GLY A 142 -6.00 23.89 11.53
N ILE A 143 -6.33 22.68 11.15
CA ILE A 143 -5.38 21.54 11.08
C ILE A 143 -5.16 21.16 9.62
N ASP A 144 -3.92 21.31 9.15
CA ASP A 144 -3.54 20.85 7.82
C ASP A 144 -3.06 19.40 7.89
N LEU A 145 -3.84 18.52 7.29
CA LEU A 145 -3.55 17.08 7.17
C LEU A 145 -3.21 16.68 5.74
N ASP A 146 -3.05 17.64 4.85
CA ASP A 146 -2.72 17.39 3.46
C ASP A 146 -1.28 16.87 3.32
N VAL A 147 -1.10 15.78 2.58
CA VAL A 147 0.22 15.19 2.30
C VAL A 147 0.56 15.42 0.83
N PRO A 148 1.49 16.35 0.53
CA PRO A 148 1.90 16.63 -0.83
C PRO A 148 2.85 15.55 -1.38
N ASP A 149 3.00 15.55 -2.69
CA ASP A 149 4.02 14.80 -3.44
C ASP A 149 4.00 13.27 -3.22
N VAL A 150 2.85 12.71 -2.83
CA VAL A 150 2.69 11.25 -2.70
C VAL A 150 2.72 10.61 -4.09
N ARG A 151 3.75 9.81 -4.36
CA ARG A 151 3.85 9.04 -5.61
C ARG A 151 2.69 8.09 -5.76
N THR A 152 1.85 8.36 -6.77
CA THR A 152 0.60 7.64 -6.98
C THR A 152 0.54 7.12 -8.41
N ILE A 153 0.18 5.84 -8.57
CA ILE A 153 -0.03 5.24 -9.90
C ILE A 153 -1.20 5.94 -10.57
N ASP A 154 -1.02 6.34 -11.82
CA ASP A 154 -2.02 7.09 -12.57
C ASP A 154 -3.35 6.33 -12.67
N ALA A 155 -4.45 7.08 -12.71
CA ALA A 155 -5.80 6.53 -12.63
C ALA A 155 -6.09 5.54 -13.76
N GLU A 156 -5.67 5.85 -14.99
CA GLU A 156 -5.82 5.00 -16.16
C GLU A 156 -5.08 3.68 -15.98
N ARG A 157 -3.89 3.73 -15.41
CA ARG A 157 -3.12 2.52 -15.12
C ARG A 157 -3.83 1.64 -14.09
N THR A 158 -4.30 2.24 -13.00
CA THR A 158 -5.08 1.53 -11.98
C THR A 158 -6.33 0.89 -12.58
N PHE A 159 -7.03 1.58 -13.48
CA PHE A 159 -8.18 1.04 -14.19
C PHE A 159 -7.80 -0.16 -15.08
N CYS A 160 -6.74 -0.04 -15.88
CA CYS A 160 -6.25 -1.13 -16.72
C CYS A 160 -5.87 -2.38 -15.91
N ASP A 161 -5.21 -2.21 -14.78
CA ASP A 161 -4.86 -3.32 -13.89
C ASP A 161 -6.11 -4.05 -13.37
N LYS A 162 -7.16 -3.31 -13.00
CA LYS A 162 -8.45 -3.91 -12.59
C LYS A 162 -9.13 -4.68 -13.74
N VAL A 163 -9.09 -4.15 -14.96
CA VAL A 163 -9.62 -4.84 -16.13
C VAL A 163 -8.89 -6.16 -16.40
N VAL A 164 -7.55 -6.16 -16.30
CA VAL A 164 -6.73 -7.37 -16.47
C VAL A 164 -7.05 -8.42 -15.40
N ILE A 165 -7.20 -8.01 -14.14
CA ILE A 165 -7.59 -8.92 -13.05
C ILE A 165 -8.95 -9.54 -13.31
N LEU A 166 -9.96 -8.73 -13.70
CA LEU A 166 -11.29 -9.21 -14.02
C LEU A 166 -11.30 -10.17 -15.21
N HIS A 167 -10.44 -9.94 -16.21
CA HIS A 167 -10.30 -10.83 -17.35
C HIS A 167 -9.65 -12.17 -16.93
N GLY A 168 -8.63 -12.13 -16.10
CA GLY A 168 -7.94 -13.32 -15.59
C GLY A 168 -8.81 -14.22 -14.72
N LEU A 169 -9.79 -13.65 -14.00
CA LEU A 169 -10.75 -14.41 -13.20
C LEU A 169 -11.81 -15.16 -14.03
N ARG A 170 -11.94 -14.84 -15.33
CA ARG A 170 -12.93 -15.46 -16.23
C ARG A 170 -12.39 -16.66 -17.01
N ASN A 171 -11.08 -16.89 -17.00
CA ASN A 171 -10.39 -17.99 -17.67
C ASN A 171 -9.77 -18.95 -16.66
#